data_a94647b60f60a27314551f566d8dc800
#
_entry.id   a94647b60f60a27314551f566d8dc800
#
_cell.length_a   1.000
_cell.length_b   1.000
_cell.length_c   1.000
_cell.angle_alpha   90.00
_cell.angle_beta   90.00
_cell.angle_gamma   90.00
#
_symmetry.space_group_name_H-M   'P 1'
#
loop_
_entity.id
_entity.type
_entity.pdbx_description
1 polymer ?
#
loop_
_entity_poly.entity_id
_entity_poly.type
_entity_poly.pdbx_seq_one_letter_code
_entity_poly.pdbx_strand_id
1 'polypeptide(L)'
;MEKFKICPYCGKRNAPNALECEECETDISTVRPMDEETIKIEVETPQKPATVPASATTVRICEECGSRNPPNARKCRQCGEDISDVTPTEAESAERIHFILSSLDGVYAFPIPEGKTLVGREAAMNEYLARKSFVSRRHAQLTLENGKVTIENISKTNYTYINNEKVADGIVELHDGDIIGLGGNEKDGKRQDEAAYFLMRIGSCI
;
A
#
# COMPACT_ATOMS: atom_id res chain seq x y z
N MET A 1 4.37 -15.71 33.65
CA MET A 1 3.99 -15.28 32.27
C MET A 1 5.03 -15.79 31.32
N GLU A 2 4.64 -16.52 30.31
CA GLU A 2 5.58 -17.08 29.34
C GLU A 2 5.96 -16.01 28.33
N LYS A 3 7.23 -15.69 28.24
CA LYS A 3 7.77 -14.79 27.24
C LYS A 3 8.06 -15.57 25.95
N PHE A 4 7.94 -14.94 24.83
CA PHE A 4 8.25 -15.53 23.52
C PHE A 4 8.81 -14.46 22.57
N LYS A 5 9.49 -14.90 21.51
CA LYS A 5 9.93 -14.05 20.41
C LYS A 5 9.04 -14.29 19.19
N ILE A 6 8.63 -13.24 18.50
CA ILE A 6 7.95 -13.36 17.20
C ILE A 6 8.98 -13.17 16.10
N CYS A 7 9.07 -14.14 15.21
CA CYS A 7 9.93 -14.01 14.05
C CYS A 7 9.43 -12.89 13.14
N PRO A 8 10.23 -11.87 12.85
CA PRO A 8 9.80 -10.74 12.00
C PRO A 8 9.60 -11.15 10.54
N TYR A 9 10.06 -12.36 10.17
CA TYR A 9 10.00 -12.85 8.81
C TYR A 9 8.75 -13.70 8.52
N CYS A 10 8.46 -14.71 9.36
CA CYS A 10 7.34 -15.63 9.16
C CYS A 10 6.21 -15.49 10.19
N GLY A 11 6.37 -14.63 11.21
CA GLY A 11 5.39 -14.44 12.28
C GLY A 11 5.31 -15.56 13.31
N LYS A 12 6.16 -16.60 13.21
CA LYS A 12 6.18 -17.72 14.17
C LYS A 12 6.60 -17.28 15.57
N ARG A 13 5.87 -17.77 16.57
CA ARG A 13 6.29 -17.65 17.97
C ARG A 13 7.40 -18.67 18.27
N ASN A 14 8.46 -18.21 18.88
CA ASN A 14 9.64 -18.99 19.26
C ASN A 14 9.92 -18.81 20.74
N ALA A 15 10.72 -19.70 21.31
CA ALA A 15 11.15 -19.60 22.69
C ALA A 15 11.88 -18.26 22.97
N PRO A 16 11.80 -17.71 24.20
CA PRO A 16 12.37 -16.38 24.50
C PRO A 16 13.89 -16.30 24.34
N ASN A 17 14.56 -17.44 24.41
CA ASN A 17 16.01 -17.60 24.26
C ASN A 17 16.42 -18.13 22.86
N ALA A 18 15.47 -18.34 21.94
CA ALA A 18 15.77 -18.80 20.60
C ALA A 18 16.68 -17.81 19.88
N LEU A 19 17.71 -18.31 19.25
CA LEU A 19 18.63 -17.53 18.40
C LEU A 19 18.17 -17.54 16.95
N GLU A 20 17.49 -18.62 16.54
CA GLU A 20 16.96 -18.83 15.19
C GLU A 20 15.50 -19.23 15.26
N CYS A 21 14.75 -18.90 14.22
CA CYS A 21 13.36 -19.29 14.10
C CYS A 21 13.23 -20.78 13.74
N GLU A 22 12.41 -21.51 14.49
CA GLU A 22 12.18 -22.95 14.27
C GLU A 22 11.53 -23.27 12.91
N GLU A 23 10.85 -22.31 12.30
CA GLU A 23 10.11 -22.52 11.04
C GLU A 23 10.94 -22.12 9.81
N CYS A 24 11.62 -20.98 9.84
CA CYS A 24 12.31 -20.43 8.67
C CYS A 24 13.81 -20.20 8.89
N GLU A 25 14.35 -20.67 10.02
CA GLU A 25 15.77 -20.58 10.38
C GLU A 25 16.37 -19.17 10.34
N THR A 26 15.50 -18.14 10.31
CA THR A 26 15.91 -16.72 10.35
C THR A 26 16.51 -16.40 11.72
N ASP A 27 17.64 -15.70 11.75
CA ASP A 27 18.25 -15.20 12.98
C ASP A 27 17.31 -14.22 13.71
N ILE A 28 16.93 -14.58 14.91
CA ILE A 28 16.09 -13.80 15.82
C ILE A 28 16.80 -13.46 17.14
N SER A 29 18.14 -13.55 17.16
CA SER A 29 18.95 -13.25 18.35
C SER A 29 18.72 -11.84 18.85
N THR A 30 18.53 -10.88 17.97
CA THR A 30 18.27 -9.46 18.25
C THR A 30 16.82 -9.14 18.59
N VAL A 31 15.89 -10.08 18.37
CA VAL A 31 14.46 -9.89 18.66
C VAL A 31 14.24 -9.94 20.15
N ARG A 32 13.62 -8.92 20.71
CA ARG A 32 13.30 -8.85 22.15
C ARG A 32 12.16 -9.81 22.48
N PRO A 33 12.29 -10.63 23.55
CA PRO A 33 11.17 -11.42 24.04
C PRO A 33 10.05 -10.50 24.55
N MET A 34 8.81 -10.80 24.18
CA MET A 34 7.60 -10.09 24.60
C MET A 34 6.62 -11.04 25.29
N ASP A 35 5.72 -10.50 26.07
CA ASP A 35 4.61 -11.21 26.68
C ASP A 35 3.26 -10.81 26.05
N GLU A 36 2.20 -11.53 26.36
CA GLU A 36 0.88 -11.27 25.80
C GLU A 36 0.27 -9.92 26.21
N GLU A 37 0.70 -9.36 27.34
CA GLU A 37 0.25 -8.03 27.77
C GLU A 37 0.88 -6.91 26.94
N THR A 38 2.11 -7.07 26.53
CA THR A 38 2.82 -6.10 25.70
C THR A 38 2.15 -5.96 24.32
N ILE A 39 1.62 -7.06 23.77
CA ILE A 39 0.88 -7.04 22.48
C ILE A 39 -0.41 -6.24 22.58
N LYS A 40 -1.11 -6.29 23.72
CA LYS A 40 -2.38 -5.56 23.88
C LYS A 40 -2.19 -4.04 24.00
N ILE A 41 -1.04 -3.62 24.50
CA ILE A 41 -0.73 -2.19 24.68
C ILE A 41 -0.29 -1.55 23.34
N GLU A 42 0.34 -2.31 22.45
CA GLU A 42 0.76 -1.80 21.13
C GLU A 42 -0.37 -1.62 20.12
N VAL A 43 -1.53 -2.24 20.36
CA VAL A 43 -2.72 -2.10 19.48
C VAL A 43 -3.55 -0.84 19.79
N GLU A 44 -3.40 -0.24 20.99
CA GLU A 44 -4.24 0.90 21.41
C GLU A 44 -3.59 2.29 21.26
N THR A 45 -2.34 2.39 20.82
CA THR A 45 -1.71 3.67 20.53
C THR A 45 -1.40 3.80 19.05
N PRO A 46 -1.97 4.80 18.34
CA PRO A 46 -1.52 5.10 16.99
C PRO A 46 -0.08 5.64 17.07
N GLN A 47 0.87 4.77 16.90
CA GLN A 47 2.27 5.18 16.82
C GLN A 47 2.46 5.99 15.54
N LYS A 48 2.73 7.29 15.75
CA LYS A 48 3.41 8.14 14.80
C LYS A 48 4.57 7.36 14.19
N PRO A 49 4.72 7.28 12.86
CA PRO A 49 5.79 6.52 12.25
C PRO A 49 7.12 7.03 12.81
N ALA A 50 7.80 6.18 13.59
CA ALA A 50 9.16 6.43 13.97
C ALA A 50 9.97 6.46 12.68
N THR A 51 10.63 7.57 12.46
CA THR A 51 11.62 7.77 11.39
C THR A 51 12.72 6.74 11.62
N VAL A 52 12.61 5.58 11.00
CA VAL A 52 13.74 4.66 10.85
C VAL A 52 14.73 5.36 9.92
N PRO A 53 16.00 5.52 10.31
CA PRO A 53 17.00 6.02 9.38
C PRO A 53 17.00 5.11 8.15
N ALA A 54 17.13 5.71 6.97
CA ALA A 54 17.21 5.02 5.70
C ALA A 54 18.44 4.09 5.72
N SER A 55 18.26 2.89 6.28
CA SER A 55 19.23 1.81 6.16
C SER A 55 19.00 1.20 4.79
N ALA A 56 20.02 1.24 3.94
CA ALA A 56 20.03 0.51 2.69
C ALA A 56 19.47 -0.88 2.92
N THR A 57 18.32 -1.17 2.31
CA THR A 57 17.63 -2.44 2.51
C THR A 57 18.36 -3.48 1.67
N THR A 58 19.32 -4.17 2.28
CA THR A 58 20.00 -5.29 1.63
C THR A 58 19.06 -6.49 1.54
N VAL A 59 19.11 -7.21 0.43
CA VAL A 59 18.33 -8.44 0.19
C VAL A 59 19.24 -9.54 -0.35
N ARG A 60 18.88 -10.80 -0.09
CA ARG A 60 19.44 -11.96 -0.78
C ARG A 60 18.53 -12.33 -1.94
N ILE A 61 19.09 -12.44 -3.14
CA ILE A 61 18.37 -12.88 -4.33
C ILE A 61 18.66 -14.36 -4.53
N CYS A 62 17.63 -15.18 -4.51
CA CYS A 62 17.77 -16.62 -4.77
C CYS A 62 18.20 -16.83 -6.22
N GLU A 63 19.30 -17.55 -6.44
CA GLU A 63 19.81 -17.82 -7.78
C GLU A 63 18.93 -18.78 -8.58
N GLU A 64 18.18 -19.67 -7.89
CA GLU A 64 17.30 -20.64 -8.54
C GLU A 64 15.98 -20.05 -9.05
N CYS A 65 15.34 -19.16 -8.27
CA CYS A 65 14.01 -18.64 -8.62
C CYS A 65 13.93 -17.11 -8.73
N GLY A 66 15.03 -16.40 -8.51
CA GLY A 66 15.10 -14.94 -8.58
C GLY A 66 14.36 -14.19 -7.46
N SER A 67 13.79 -14.90 -6.48
CA SER A 67 13.00 -14.25 -5.42
C SER A 67 13.88 -13.50 -4.44
N ARG A 68 13.37 -12.35 -3.97
CA ARG A 68 14.03 -11.51 -2.97
C ARG A 68 13.71 -12.02 -1.56
N ASN A 69 14.74 -12.18 -0.76
CA ASN A 69 14.66 -12.65 0.61
C ASN A 69 15.35 -11.64 1.55
N PRO A 70 15.00 -11.59 2.83
CA PRO A 70 15.73 -10.77 3.82
C PRO A 70 17.23 -11.10 3.84
N PRO A 71 18.08 -10.15 4.23
CA PRO A 71 19.53 -10.32 4.22
C PRO A 71 20.03 -11.43 5.18
N ASN A 72 19.23 -11.78 6.17
CA ASN A 72 19.51 -12.80 7.16
C ASN A 72 18.80 -14.15 6.88
N ALA A 73 18.07 -14.27 5.76
CA ALA A 73 17.41 -15.52 5.39
C ALA A 73 18.44 -16.56 4.94
N ARG A 74 18.34 -17.77 5.46
CA ARG A 74 19.17 -18.92 5.05
C ARG A 74 18.51 -19.77 3.99
N LYS A 75 17.15 -19.76 3.94
CA LYS A 75 16.38 -20.49 2.93
C LYS A 75 15.50 -19.52 2.13
N CYS A 76 15.38 -19.79 0.86
CA CYS A 76 14.49 -19.05 -0.01
C CYS A 76 13.03 -19.35 0.33
N ARG A 77 12.26 -18.29 0.56
CA ARG A 77 10.83 -18.39 0.90
C ARG A 77 9.98 -18.99 -0.22
N GLN A 78 10.42 -18.82 -1.47
CA GLN A 78 9.66 -19.24 -2.65
C GLN A 78 9.90 -20.69 -3.05
N CYS A 79 11.17 -21.14 -3.08
CA CYS A 79 11.53 -22.47 -3.55
C CYS A 79 12.17 -23.36 -2.49
N GLY A 80 12.48 -22.82 -1.29
CA GLY A 80 13.10 -23.56 -0.20
C GLY A 80 14.62 -23.77 -0.33
N GLU A 81 15.25 -23.28 -1.43
CA GLU A 81 16.67 -23.39 -1.68
C GLU A 81 17.50 -22.73 -0.60
N ASP A 82 18.66 -23.29 -0.27
CA ASP A 82 19.60 -22.69 0.69
C ASP A 82 20.29 -21.48 0.03
N ILE A 83 20.12 -20.33 0.66
CA ILE A 83 20.69 -19.05 0.21
C ILE A 83 21.65 -18.46 1.23
N SER A 84 22.17 -19.28 2.15
CA SER A 84 23.10 -18.83 3.21
C SER A 84 24.38 -18.26 2.63
N ASP A 85 24.86 -18.82 1.53
CA ASP A 85 26.07 -18.40 0.82
C ASP A 85 25.87 -17.21 -0.10
N VAL A 86 24.60 -16.84 -0.40
CA VAL A 86 24.29 -15.68 -1.23
C VAL A 86 24.61 -14.40 -0.46
N THR A 87 25.53 -13.61 -0.96
CA THR A 87 25.87 -12.32 -0.36
C THR A 87 24.68 -11.37 -0.44
N PRO A 88 24.25 -10.75 0.71
CA PRO A 88 23.22 -9.73 0.64
C PRO A 88 23.70 -8.57 -0.24
N THR A 89 22.97 -8.29 -1.29
CA THR A 89 23.19 -7.12 -2.15
C THR A 89 22.27 -5.99 -1.74
N GLU A 90 22.71 -4.74 -1.89
CA GLU A 90 21.78 -3.63 -1.77
C GLU A 90 20.64 -3.89 -2.75
N ALA A 91 19.43 -4.03 -2.22
CA ALA A 91 18.30 -3.92 -3.09
C ALA A 91 18.43 -2.54 -3.73
N GLU A 92 18.74 -2.50 -5.04
CA GLU A 92 18.42 -1.28 -5.76
C GLU A 92 17.01 -0.97 -5.31
N SER A 93 16.84 0.15 -4.62
CA SER A 93 15.54 0.67 -4.32
C SER A 93 14.92 0.89 -5.69
N ALA A 94 14.22 -0.12 -6.20
CA ALA A 94 13.28 0.14 -7.26
C ALA A 94 12.44 1.26 -6.67
N GLU A 95 12.68 2.48 -7.14
CA GLU A 95 11.96 3.66 -6.71
C GLU A 95 10.51 3.22 -6.67
N ARG A 96 9.99 3.03 -5.44
CA ARG A 96 8.60 2.60 -5.29
C ARG A 96 7.79 3.79 -5.73
N ILE A 97 7.39 3.76 -6.98
CA ILE A 97 6.48 4.75 -7.52
C ILE A 97 5.18 4.57 -6.73
N HIS A 98 4.82 5.58 -5.97
CA HIS A 98 3.57 5.63 -5.24
C HIS A 98 2.54 6.37 -6.07
N PHE A 99 1.39 5.74 -6.21
CA PHE A 99 0.23 6.32 -6.88
C PHE A 99 -0.77 6.72 -5.81
N ILE A 100 -1.08 8.00 -5.72
CA ILE A 100 -1.90 8.55 -4.64
C ILE A 100 -2.98 9.46 -5.24
N LEU A 101 -4.22 9.27 -4.80
CA LEU A 101 -5.30 10.25 -4.99
C LEU A 101 -5.37 11.17 -3.76
N SER A 102 -5.00 12.42 -3.92
CA SER A 102 -5.11 13.42 -2.87
C SER A 102 -6.36 14.25 -3.07
N SER A 103 -7.23 14.34 -2.07
CA SER A 103 -8.41 15.21 -2.16
C SER A 103 -7.99 16.67 -2.31
N LEU A 104 -8.71 17.44 -3.12
CA LEU A 104 -8.36 18.83 -3.41
C LEU A 104 -8.59 19.76 -2.20
N ASP A 105 -9.35 19.34 -1.20
CA ASP A 105 -9.48 20.00 0.09
C ASP A 105 -8.32 19.70 1.07
N GLY A 106 -7.41 18.78 0.68
CA GLY A 106 -6.20 18.45 1.43
C GLY A 106 -6.43 17.57 2.67
N VAL A 107 -7.66 17.09 2.90
CA VAL A 107 -7.98 16.33 4.13
C VAL A 107 -7.86 14.83 3.98
N TYR A 108 -7.79 14.31 2.74
CA TYR A 108 -7.77 12.89 2.49
C TYR A 108 -6.76 12.52 1.40
N ALA A 109 -6.05 11.45 1.60
CA ALA A 109 -5.14 10.86 0.62
C ALA A 109 -5.34 9.35 0.57
N PHE A 110 -5.47 8.81 -0.63
CA PHE A 110 -5.68 7.39 -0.87
C PHE A 110 -4.53 6.82 -1.71
N PRO A 111 -3.66 6.01 -1.11
CA PRO A 111 -2.67 5.25 -1.87
C PRO A 111 -3.39 4.17 -2.68
N ILE A 112 -3.17 4.18 -4.00
CA ILE A 112 -3.80 3.21 -4.92
C ILE A 112 -3.04 1.88 -4.79
N PRO A 113 -3.69 0.81 -4.34
CA PRO A 113 -3.06 -0.51 -4.25
C PRO A 113 -2.92 -1.14 -5.64
N GLU A 114 -1.97 -2.05 -5.77
CA GLU A 114 -1.82 -2.88 -6.97
C GLU A 114 -3.09 -3.68 -7.25
N GLY A 115 -3.44 -3.83 -8.52
CA GLY A 115 -4.63 -4.53 -8.98
C GLY A 115 -5.87 -3.63 -9.09
N LYS A 116 -7.04 -4.24 -8.96
CA LYS A 116 -8.35 -3.57 -9.17
C LYS A 116 -8.95 -3.11 -7.86
N THR A 117 -9.27 -1.84 -7.76
CA THR A 117 -9.91 -1.23 -6.60
C THR A 117 -11.20 -0.53 -6.99
N LEU A 118 -12.30 -0.94 -6.40
CA LEU A 118 -13.59 -0.29 -6.57
C LEU A 118 -13.70 0.90 -5.63
N VAL A 119 -14.06 2.07 -6.15
CA VAL A 119 -14.18 3.34 -5.43
C VAL A 119 -15.65 3.78 -5.36
N GLY A 120 -16.08 4.26 -4.20
CA GLY A 120 -17.44 4.75 -4.00
C GLY A 120 -17.84 4.83 -2.53
N ARG A 121 -19.05 5.31 -2.27
CA ARG A 121 -19.55 5.49 -0.89
C ARG A 121 -19.70 4.20 -0.07
N GLU A 122 -19.82 3.05 -0.73
CA GLU A 122 -19.88 1.71 -0.11
C GLU A 122 -18.73 0.81 -0.58
N ALA A 123 -17.61 1.41 -0.98
CA ALA A 123 -16.42 0.73 -1.47
C ALA A 123 -15.15 1.38 -0.89
N ALA A 124 -14.01 1.26 -1.54
CA ALA A 124 -12.82 1.99 -1.10
C ALA A 124 -13.08 3.50 -1.05
N MET A 125 -12.40 4.19 -0.14
CA MET A 125 -12.53 5.62 0.15
C MET A 125 -13.87 6.02 0.81
N ASN A 126 -14.65 5.07 1.34
CA ASN A 126 -15.94 5.34 1.98
C ASN A 126 -15.84 6.34 3.14
N GLU A 127 -14.74 6.34 3.89
CA GLU A 127 -14.47 7.28 4.98
C GLU A 127 -14.62 8.75 4.54
N TYR A 128 -14.12 9.06 3.36
CA TYR A 128 -14.21 10.39 2.77
C TYR A 128 -15.48 10.56 1.92
N LEU A 129 -15.86 9.54 1.15
CA LEU A 129 -16.93 9.62 0.15
C LEU A 129 -18.34 9.47 0.74
N ALA A 130 -18.51 8.96 1.97
CA ALA A 130 -19.82 8.71 2.57
C ALA A 130 -20.75 9.94 2.59
N ARG A 131 -20.17 11.13 2.71
CA ARG A 131 -20.91 12.41 2.75
C ARG A 131 -21.11 13.06 1.37
N LYS A 132 -20.56 12.47 0.31
CA LYS A 132 -20.61 13.01 -1.06
C LYS A 132 -21.78 12.42 -1.82
N SER A 133 -22.96 13.08 -1.77
CA SER A 133 -24.21 12.52 -2.26
C SER A 133 -24.23 12.26 -3.76
N PHE A 134 -23.41 12.96 -4.56
CA PHE A 134 -23.27 12.73 -5.99
C PHE A 134 -22.34 11.57 -6.35
N VAL A 135 -21.60 11.06 -5.37
CA VAL A 135 -20.80 9.87 -5.57
C VAL A 135 -21.67 8.63 -5.37
N SER A 136 -21.70 7.73 -6.34
CA SER A 136 -22.45 6.47 -6.25
C SER A 136 -21.82 5.52 -5.22
N ARG A 137 -22.59 4.56 -4.72
CA ARG A 137 -22.13 3.52 -3.81
C ARG A 137 -20.93 2.74 -4.39
N ARG A 138 -21.02 2.41 -5.66
CA ARG A 138 -19.96 1.88 -6.53
C ARG A 138 -19.85 2.84 -7.70
N HIS A 139 -18.83 3.70 -7.72
CA HIS A 139 -18.78 4.83 -8.65
C HIS A 139 -17.81 4.60 -9.80
N ALA A 140 -16.59 4.25 -9.48
CA ALA A 140 -15.53 4.02 -10.45
C ALA A 140 -14.66 2.84 -10.04
N GLN A 141 -13.96 2.25 -11.00
CA GLN A 141 -12.94 1.24 -10.75
C GLN A 141 -11.57 1.80 -11.13
N LEU A 142 -10.65 1.79 -10.19
CA LEU A 142 -9.24 2.03 -10.42
C LEU A 142 -8.54 0.71 -10.68
N THR A 143 -7.58 0.70 -11.59
CA THR A 143 -6.71 -0.45 -11.82
C THR A 143 -5.27 0.04 -11.89
N LEU A 144 -4.42 -0.48 -11.00
CA LEU A 144 -2.97 -0.26 -11.04
C LEU A 144 -2.30 -1.55 -11.47
N GLU A 145 -1.75 -1.55 -12.67
CA GLU A 145 -1.04 -2.68 -13.25
C GLU A 145 0.18 -2.19 -14.03
N ASN A 146 1.32 -2.84 -13.85
CA ASN A 146 2.57 -2.53 -14.55
C ASN A 146 3.00 -1.06 -14.43
N GLY A 147 2.77 -0.43 -13.27
CA GLY A 147 3.11 0.97 -13.04
C GLY A 147 2.21 1.98 -13.77
N LYS A 148 1.05 1.57 -14.24
CA LYS A 148 0.03 2.42 -14.87
C LYS A 148 -1.26 2.37 -14.09
N VAL A 149 -1.86 3.53 -13.87
CA VAL A 149 -3.17 3.65 -13.25
C VAL A 149 -4.19 3.95 -14.32
N THR A 150 -5.27 3.19 -14.31
CA THR A 150 -6.43 3.45 -15.17
C THR A 150 -7.69 3.59 -14.34
N ILE A 151 -8.65 4.33 -14.85
CA ILE A 151 -9.97 4.52 -14.24
C ILE A 151 -11.09 4.21 -15.24
N GLU A 152 -12.11 3.53 -14.75
CA GLU A 152 -13.33 3.21 -15.48
C GLU A 152 -14.54 3.73 -14.71
N ASN A 153 -15.46 4.43 -15.38
CA ASN A 153 -16.70 4.84 -14.76
C ASN A 153 -17.69 3.68 -14.71
N ILE A 154 -18.14 3.33 -13.50
CA ILE A 154 -19.14 2.26 -13.28
C ILE A 154 -20.52 2.85 -12.97
N SER A 155 -20.55 4.09 -12.48
CA SER A 155 -21.77 4.76 -12.08
C SER A 155 -22.70 5.01 -13.28
N LYS A 156 -23.98 4.66 -13.10
CA LYS A 156 -25.03 4.90 -14.12
C LYS A 156 -25.75 6.24 -13.92
N THR A 157 -25.59 6.86 -12.77
CA THR A 157 -26.36 8.07 -12.40
C THR A 157 -25.50 9.31 -12.56
N ASN A 158 -24.30 9.30 -11.98
CA ASN A 158 -23.37 10.41 -12.05
C ASN A 158 -22.06 9.90 -12.65
N TYR A 159 -21.38 10.77 -13.37
CA TYR A 159 -20.20 10.38 -14.13
C TYR A 159 -18.90 10.70 -13.40
N THR A 160 -17.85 10.03 -13.83
CA THR A 160 -16.48 10.39 -13.52
C THR A 160 -15.97 11.39 -14.54
N TYR A 161 -15.15 12.34 -14.08
CA TYR A 161 -14.54 13.36 -14.92
C TYR A 161 -13.02 13.34 -14.71
N ILE A 162 -12.26 13.57 -15.77
CA ILE A 162 -10.81 13.76 -15.72
C ILE A 162 -10.52 15.11 -16.37
N ASN A 163 -9.82 15.98 -15.66
CA ASN A 163 -9.51 17.34 -16.13
C ASN A 163 -10.76 18.08 -16.65
N ASN A 164 -11.88 17.89 -15.96
CA ASN A 164 -13.18 18.45 -16.29
C ASN A 164 -13.89 17.85 -17.53
N GLU A 165 -13.29 16.87 -18.18
CA GLU A 165 -13.89 16.12 -19.28
C GLU A 165 -14.57 14.85 -18.75
N LYS A 166 -15.78 14.59 -19.23
CA LYS A 166 -16.54 13.41 -18.85
C LYS A 166 -15.86 12.15 -19.39
N VAL A 167 -15.57 11.21 -18.49
CA VAL A 167 -15.19 9.86 -18.88
C VAL A 167 -16.40 9.19 -19.53
N ALA A 168 -16.34 9.05 -20.85
CA ALA A 168 -17.31 8.27 -21.62
C ALA A 168 -17.14 6.77 -21.30
N ASP A 169 -17.88 5.92 -21.99
CA ASP A 169 -17.74 4.47 -21.86
C ASP A 169 -16.30 4.04 -22.21
N GLY A 170 -15.60 3.46 -21.24
CA GLY A 170 -14.23 2.94 -21.42
C GLY A 170 -13.30 3.17 -20.25
N ILE A 171 -12.07 2.70 -20.45
CA ILE A 171 -10.97 2.80 -19.49
C ILE A 171 -10.06 3.95 -19.93
N VAL A 172 -9.74 4.85 -19.01
CA VAL A 172 -8.85 5.99 -19.27
C VAL A 172 -7.61 5.87 -18.38
N GLU A 173 -6.42 6.07 -18.94
CA GLU A 173 -5.15 6.12 -18.20
C GLU A 173 -5.04 7.45 -17.45
N LEU A 174 -4.62 7.39 -16.19
CA LEU A 174 -4.38 8.56 -15.34
C LEU A 174 -2.90 8.92 -15.31
N HIS A 175 -2.63 10.22 -15.36
CA HIS A 175 -1.28 10.77 -15.32
C HIS A 175 -1.08 11.64 -14.08
N ASP A 176 0.18 11.89 -13.75
CA ASP A 176 0.50 12.82 -12.64
C ASP A 176 -0.07 14.21 -12.92
N GLY A 177 -0.74 14.77 -11.92
CA GLY A 177 -1.40 16.07 -12.03
C GLY A 177 -2.83 16.03 -12.56
N ASP A 178 -3.36 14.88 -13.00
CA ASP A 178 -4.76 14.78 -13.42
C ASP A 178 -5.73 15.07 -12.26
N ILE A 179 -6.76 15.85 -12.56
CA ILE A 179 -7.84 16.13 -11.61
C ILE A 179 -9.02 15.20 -11.91
N ILE A 180 -9.37 14.38 -10.93
CA ILE A 180 -10.46 13.41 -11.02
C ILE A 180 -11.67 13.95 -10.27
N GLY A 181 -12.80 14.10 -10.95
CA GLY A 181 -14.09 14.43 -10.35
C GLY A 181 -15.00 13.21 -10.29
N LEU A 182 -15.43 12.81 -9.11
CA LEU A 182 -16.41 11.77 -8.89
C LEU A 182 -17.77 12.40 -8.62
N GLY A 183 -18.71 12.23 -9.53
CA GLY A 183 -20.08 12.74 -9.41
C GLY A 183 -20.29 14.17 -9.87
N GLY A 184 -19.26 14.90 -10.25
CA GLY A 184 -19.36 16.28 -10.72
C GLY A 184 -18.09 16.78 -11.38
N ASN A 185 -18.26 17.85 -12.16
CA ASN A 185 -17.17 18.60 -12.78
C ASN A 185 -17.14 20.03 -12.25
N GLU A 186 -16.06 20.74 -12.53
CA GLU A 186 -15.96 22.17 -12.24
C GLU A 186 -16.71 22.99 -13.29
N LYS A 187 -17.59 23.90 -12.85
CA LYS A 187 -18.30 24.84 -13.73
C LYS A 187 -18.06 26.27 -13.22
N ASP A 188 -17.66 27.14 -14.12
CA ASP A 188 -17.39 28.55 -13.81
C ASP A 188 -16.45 28.76 -12.61
N GLY A 189 -15.43 27.91 -12.48
CA GLY A 189 -14.48 27.92 -11.36
C GLY A 189 -15.08 27.41 -10.04
N LYS A 190 -16.27 26.83 -10.05
CA LYS A 190 -16.94 26.31 -8.86
C LYS A 190 -17.07 24.80 -8.90
N ARG A 191 -16.79 24.17 -7.78
CA ARG A 191 -16.94 22.72 -7.53
C ARG A 191 -18.17 22.48 -6.66
N GLN A 192 -18.80 21.34 -6.85
CA GLN A 192 -19.98 20.95 -6.08
C GLN A 192 -19.55 20.23 -4.82
N ASP A 193 -20.07 20.64 -3.67
CA ASP A 193 -19.71 20.05 -2.36
C ASP A 193 -20.17 18.59 -2.24
N GLU A 194 -21.22 18.21 -2.97
CA GLU A 194 -21.77 16.86 -3.03
C GLU A 194 -20.94 15.89 -3.89
N ALA A 195 -20.06 16.42 -4.71
CA ALA A 195 -19.08 15.65 -5.50
C ALA A 195 -17.74 15.55 -4.78
N ALA A 196 -16.86 14.67 -5.24
CA ALA A 196 -15.52 14.55 -4.70
C ALA A 196 -14.49 14.81 -5.80
N TYR A 197 -13.43 15.53 -5.44
CA TYR A 197 -12.37 15.92 -6.38
C TYR A 197 -11.01 15.52 -5.82
N PHE A 198 -10.20 14.89 -6.68
CA PHE A 198 -8.89 14.40 -6.33
C PHE A 198 -7.85 14.84 -7.33
N LEU A 199 -6.64 14.98 -6.88
CA LEU A 199 -5.45 15.17 -7.69
C LEU A 199 -4.68 13.85 -7.72
N MET A 200 -4.40 13.36 -8.91
CA MET A 200 -3.50 12.22 -9.10
C MET A 200 -2.05 12.64 -8.83
N ARG A 201 -1.37 11.88 -8.00
CA ARG A 201 0.05 12.06 -7.71
C ARG A 201 0.81 10.78 -7.97
N ILE A 202 1.84 10.90 -8.76
CA ILE A 202 2.81 9.84 -9.03
C ILE A 202 4.15 10.32 -8.49
N GLY A 203 4.67 9.67 -7.46
CA GLY A 203 5.91 10.07 -6.82
C GLY A 203 6.77 8.89 -6.45
N SER A 204 8.09 9.05 -6.56
CA SER A 204 9.06 8.17 -5.93
C SER A 204 9.36 8.69 -4.53
N CYS A 205 9.33 7.80 -3.51
CA CYS A 205 9.98 8.14 -2.24
C CYS A 205 11.50 8.14 -2.46
N ILE A 206 12.09 9.31 -2.31
CA ILE A 206 13.54 9.46 -2.16
C ILE A 206 13.93 9.01 -0.76
#